data_03e27c6cfd25839b6e883d005da1c613
#
_entry.id   03e27c6cfd25839b6e883d005da1c613
#
_cell.length_a   1.000
_cell.length_b   1.000
_cell.length_c   1.000
_cell.angle_alpha   90.00
_cell.angle_beta   90.00
_cell.angle_gamma   90.00
#
_symmetry.space_group_name_H-M   'P 1'
#
loop_
_entity.id
_entity.type
_entity.pdbx_description
1 polymer ?
#
loop_
_entity_poly.entity_id
_entity_poly.type
_entity_poly.pdbx_seq_one_letter_code
_entity_poly.pdbx_strand_id
1 'polypeptide(L)'
;GGNLGTPLSEYVLAQDQADVLVLEVSSFQLVHASSFHPKVAVLLNVAPNHLDYHEEMEAYVLAKLKLFAKQQPGDLAIAPYALKEDLESRHFSSADRVYFVPSDRFSCPQLPGEHNQANIEAAYLACRYLGVDEQAVAEALASYQPQAHRLQIVGTWNGVKVVDDSKATTIESLQAALRSFEEPIVLLVGGQFKGGDPSLVADLISTRVKEVVLFGDNRDVFESAWQ
;
A
#
# COMPACT_ATOMS: atom_id res chain seq x y z
N GLY A 1 14.33 -4.59 -1.24
CA GLY A 1 14.36 -5.89 -0.55
C GLY A 1 13.57 -5.88 0.75
N GLY A 2 13.89 -6.78 1.66
CA GLY A 2 13.23 -6.90 2.97
C GLY A 2 12.20 -8.00 3.02
N ASN A 3 10.97 -7.70 3.44
CA ASN A 3 9.86 -8.65 3.47
C ASN A 3 9.41 -9.08 2.05
N LEU A 4 9.69 -8.25 1.06
CA LEU A 4 9.51 -8.54 -0.36
C LEU A 4 10.86 -8.50 -1.08
N GLY A 5 11.08 -9.44 -1.98
CA GLY A 5 12.34 -9.57 -2.71
C GLY A 5 13.48 -10.15 -1.87
N THR A 6 14.71 -9.68 -2.06
CA THR A 6 15.90 -10.18 -1.35
C THR A 6 15.88 -9.80 0.12
N PRO A 7 15.98 -10.75 1.06
CA PRO A 7 16.07 -10.45 2.47
C PRO A 7 17.32 -9.63 2.81
N LEU A 8 17.23 -8.75 3.81
CA LEU A 8 18.39 -7.93 4.24
C LEU A 8 19.57 -8.79 4.67
N SER A 9 19.33 -9.96 5.29
CA SER A 9 20.37 -10.90 5.69
C SER A 9 21.16 -11.46 4.50
N GLU A 10 20.48 -11.74 3.39
CA GLU A 10 21.12 -12.21 2.16
C GLU A 10 22.00 -11.12 1.54
N TYR A 11 21.50 -9.88 1.48
CA TYR A 11 22.27 -8.73 1.04
C TYR A 11 23.57 -8.57 1.85
N VAL A 12 23.47 -8.67 3.19
CA VAL A 12 24.66 -8.56 4.07
C VAL A 12 25.63 -9.72 3.85
N LEU A 13 25.13 -10.95 3.66
CA LEU A 13 25.99 -12.12 3.42
C LEU A 13 26.68 -12.07 2.06
N ALA A 14 26.02 -11.53 1.05
CA ALA A 14 26.59 -11.35 -0.29
C ALA A 14 27.67 -10.26 -0.32
N GLN A 15 27.81 -9.47 0.75
CA GLN A 15 28.73 -8.31 0.83
C GLN A 15 28.49 -7.28 -0.29
N ASP A 16 27.27 -7.24 -0.80
CA ASP A 16 26.86 -6.24 -1.78
C ASP A 16 26.97 -4.83 -1.18
N GLN A 17 27.27 -3.86 -2.02
CA GLN A 17 27.32 -2.46 -1.62
C GLN A 17 26.30 -1.66 -2.43
N ALA A 18 25.44 -0.97 -1.73
CA ALA A 18 24.50 -0.02 -2.31
C ALA A 18 24.52 1.28 -1.51
N ASP A 19 24.42 2.41 -2.21
CA ASP A 19 24.33 3.72 -1.57
C ASP A 19 23.02 3.88 -0.79
N VAL A 20 21.95 3.24 -1.28
CA VAL A 20 20.62 3.26 -0.67
C VAL A 20 20.00 1.86 -0.70
N LEU A 21 19.50 1.42 0.44
CA LEU A 21 18.68 0.21 0.58
C LEU A 21 17.23 0.61 0.80
N VAL A 22 16.35 0.18 -0.12
CA VAL A 22 14.90 0.33 0.04
C VAL A 22 14.35 -0.98 0.57
N LEU A 23 13.79 -0.94 1.79
CA LEU A 23 13.27 -2.11 2.49
C LEU A 23 11.77 -1.99 2.70
N GLU A 24 11.02 -2.98 2.23
CA GLU A 24 9.66 -3.20 2.70
C GLU A 24 9.72 -4.00 4.00
N VAL A 25 9.04 -3.49 5.05
CA VAL A 25 9.12 -4.09 6.38
C VAL A 25 7.71 -4.34 6.91
N SER A 26 7.42 -5.59 7.25
CA SER A 26 6.12 -5.99 7.81
C SER A 26 6.00 -5.63 9.29
N SER A 27 4.75 -5.53 9.79
CA SER A 27 4.49 -5.37 11.22
C SER A 27 5.06 -6.52 12.07
N PHE A 28 5.08 -7.74 11.52
CA PHE A 28 5.67 -8.92 12.18
C PHE A 28 7.17 -8.73 12.43
N GLN A 29 7.91 -8.23 11.43
CA GLN A 29 9.34 -7.94 11.58
C GLN A 29 9.57 -6.80 12.57
N LEU A 30 8.74 -5.74 12.52
CA LEU A 30 8.86 -4.59 13.40
C LEU A 30 8.59 -4.93 14.87
N VAL A 31 7.72 -5.88 15.18
CA VAL A 31 7.52 -6.35 16.56
C VAL A 31 8.84 -6.77 17.21
N HIS A 32 9.72 -7.41 16.45
CA HIS A 32 11.00 -7.93 16.92
C HIS A 32 12.19 -6.99 16.68
N ALA A 33 11.96 -5.86 15.98
CA ALA A 33 13.01 -4.89 15.69
C ALA A 33 13.30 -4.01 16.92
N SER A 34 14.50 -4.13 17.48
CA SER A 34 14.92 -3.35 18.65
C SER A 34 15.89 -2.20 18.34
N SER A 35 16.67 -2.32 17.26
CA SER A 35 17.72 -1.38 16.87
C SER A 35 17.57 -0.84 15.44
N PHE A 36 16.46 -1.13 14.78
CA PHE A 36 16.23 -0.69 13.40
C PHE A 36 16.11 0.84 13.34
N HIS A 37 16.98 1.47 12.57
CA HIS A 37 17.08 2.92 12.44
C HIS A 37 17.11 3.31 10.96
N PRO A 38 15.96 3.48 10.31
CA PRO A 38 15.91 3.95 8.93
C PRO A 38 16.17 5.46 8.85
N LYS A 39 16.98 5.88 7.89
CA LYS A 39 17.23 7.28 7.58
C LYS A 39 15.99 7.98 7.07
N VAL A 40 15.21 7.28 6.26
CA VAL A 40 13.88 7.68 5.80
C VAL A 40 12.91 6.56 6.14
N ALA A 41 11.86 6.87 6.86
CA ALA A 41 10.78 5.94 7.19
C ALA A 41 9.48 6.40 6.55
N VAL A 42 8.77 5.50 5.89
CA VAL A 42 7.52 5.78 5.18
C VAL A 42 6.42 4.87 5.71
N LEU A 43 5.37 5.45 6.26
CA LEU A 43 4.10 4.78 6.57
C LEU A 43 3.10 5.15 5.48
N LEU A 44 2.63 4.18 4.69
CA LEU A 44 1.70 4.45 3.59
C LEU A 44 0.25 4.51 4.05
N ASN A 45 -0.14 3.61 4.94
CA ASN A 45 -1.48 3.55 5.51
C ASN A 45 -1.52 2.71 6.80
N VAL A 46 -2.65 2.81 7.49
CA VAL A 46 -3.03 1.90 8.57
C VAL A 46 -4.48 1.50 8.33
N ALA A 47 -4.70 0.23 8.05
CA ALA A 47 -6.03 -0.36 7.87
C ALA A 47 -6.07 -1.71 8.61
N PRO A 48 -7.22 -2.17 9.09
CA PRO A 48 -7.35 -3.45 9.78
C PRO A 48 -6.77 -4.60 8.94
N ASN A 49 -5.73 -5.23 9.47
CA ASN A 49 -5.08 -6.37 8.86
C ASN A 49 -4.30 -7.15 9.92
N HIS A 50 -4.13 -8.46 9.71
CA HIS A 50 -3.34 -9.30 10.61
C HIS A 50 -3.81 -9.28 12.08
N LEU A 51 -5.12 -9.09 12.32
CA LEU A 51 -5.68 -9.11 13.68
C LEU A 51 -5.72 -10.51 14.29
N ASP A 52 -5.57 -11.54 13.47
CA ASP A 52 -5.30 -12.91 13.89
C ASP A 52 -3.97 -13.07 14.63
N TYR A 53 -3.00 -12.18 14.39
CA TYR A 53 -1.71 -12.17 15.05
C TYR A 53 -1.59 -11.06 16.11
N HIS A 54 -2.03 -9.84 15.79
CA HIS A 54 -1.88 -8.69 16.69
C HIS A 54 -2.99 -8.58 17.73
N GLU A 55 -4.06 -9.41 17.60
CA GLU A 55 -5.24 -9.48 18.45
C GLU A 55 -6.07 -8.18 18.43
N GLU A 56 -5.43 -7.01 18.56
CA GLU A 56 -6.08 -5.70 18.60
C GLU A 56 -5.47 -4.73 17.60
N MET A 57 -6.31 -3.80 17.09
CA MET A 57 -5.88 -2.77 16.15
C MET A 57 -4.79 -1.87 16.74
N GLU A 58 -4.87 -1.55 18.03
CA GLU A 58 -3.86 -0.73 18.70
C GLU A 58 -2.49 -1.41 18.72
N ALA A 59 -2.42 -2.71 19.01
CA ALA A 59 -1.17 -3.48 18.97
C ALA A 59 -0.56 -3.49 17.58
N TYR A 60 -1.40 -3.59 16.53
CA TYR A 60 -0.96 -3.49 15.15
C TYR A 60 -0.39 -2.11 14.79
N VAL A 61 -1.07 -1.03 15.21
CA VAL A 61 -0.60 0.35 15.05
C VAL A 61 0.76 0.52 15.73
N LEU A 62 0.87 0.15 17.01
CA LEU A 62 2.12 0.26 17.77
C LEU A 62 3.27 -0.55 17.13
N ALA A 63 2.98 -1.73 16.59
CA ALA A 63 3.96 -2.51 15.85
C ALA A 63 4.49 -1.74 14.63
N LYS A 64 3.61 -1.13 13.82
CA LYS A 64 4.00 -0.31 12.67
C LYS A 64 4.79 0.94 13.09
N LEU A 65 4.43 1.59 14.20
CA LEU A 65 5.12 2.79 14.68
C LEU A 65 6.56 2.51 15.16
N LYS A 66 6.92 1.27 15.47
CA LYS A 66 8.33 0.90 15.72
C LYS A 66 9.25 1.25 14.54
N LEU A 67 8.72 1.40 13.34
CA LEU A 67 9.44 1.89 12.18
C LEU A 67 10.17 3.22 12.45
N PHE A 68 9.57 4.07 13.28
CA PHE A 68 10.06 5.42 13.57
C PHE A 68 10.79 5.52 14.93
N ALA A 69 10.69 4.50 15.76
CA ALA A 69 11.05 4.57 17.18
C ALA A 69 12.55 4.88 17.46
N LYS A 70 13.42 4.63 16.48
CA LYS A 70 14.87 4.88 16.61
C LYS A 70 15.36 6.03 15.73
N GLN A 71 14.47 6.70 15.02
CA GLN A 71 14.82 7.88 14.24
C GLN A 71 15.27 9.02 15.15
N GLN A 72 16.13 9.86 14.62
CA GLN A 72 16.78 10.98 15.29
C GLN A 72 16.53 12.29 14.52
N PRO A 73 16.77 13.45 15.12
CA PRO A 73 16.79 14.71 14.39
C PRO A 73 17.71 14.64 13.15
N GLY A 74 17.21 15.09 12.01
CA GLY A 74 17.87 14.98 10.72
C GLY A 74 17.56 13.69 9.94
N ASP A 75 16.81 12.74 10.49
CA ASP A 75 16.13 11.69 9.72
C ASP A 75 14.77 12.19 9.21
N LEU A 76 14.12 11.43 8.36
CA LEU A 76 12.81 11.81 7.80
C LEU A 76 11.74 10.76 8.10
N ALA A 77 10.64 11.19 8.70
CA ALA A 77 9.40 10.43 8.87
C ALA A 77 8.33 10.92 7.90
N ILE A 78 7.84 10.04 7.03
CA ILE A 78 6.81 10.34 6.03
C ILE A 78 5.56 9.55 6.37
N ALA A 79 4.41 10.22 6.46
CA ALA A 79 3.14 9.57 6.77
C ALA A 79 1.97 10.25 6.05
N PRO A 80 0.79 9.59 5.93
CA PRO A 80 -0.39 10.21 5.35
C PRO A 80 -0.89 11.38 6.22
N TYR A 81 -1.31 12.47 5.59
CA TYR A 81 -1.88 13.61 6.29
C TYR A 81 -3.13 13.23 7.10
N ALA A 82 -3.91 12.27 6.61
CA ALA A 82 -5.09 11.77 7.30
C ALA A 82 -4.80 11.15 8.68
N LEU A 83 -3.56 10.69 8.91
CA LEU A 83 -3.13 10.12 10.20
C LEU A 83 -2.37 11.14 11.07
N LYS A 84 -2.21 12.38 10.61
CA LYS A 84 -1.36 13.38 11.26
C LYS A 84 -1.72 13.59 12.72
N GLU A 85 -2.99 13.84 13.03
CA GLU A 85 -3.44 14.17 14.39
C GLU A 85 -3.17 13.01 15.36
N ASP A 86 -3.50 11.78 14.97
CA ASP A 86 -3.24 10.58 15.78
C ASP A 86 -1.74 10.37 15.99
N LEU A 87 -0.93 10.45 14.93
CA LEU A 87 0.50 10.26 14.99
C LEU A 87 1.21 11.32 15.84
N GLU A 88 0.81 12.58 15.71
CA GLU A 88 1.37 13.67 16.53
C GLU A 88 1.03 13.50 18.01
N SER A 89 -0.19 13.07 18.34
CA SER A 89 -0.61 12.80 19.72
C SER A 89 0.22 11.69 20.38
N ARG A 90 0.73 10.75 19.58
CA ARG A 90 1.58 9.63 20.01
C ARG A 90 3.07 9.98 20.10
N HIS A 91 3.48 11.16 19.67
CA HIS A 91 4.91 11.54 19.58
C HIS A 91 5.75 10.46 18.87
N PHE A 92 5.26 9.96 17.72
CA PHE A 92 5.71 8.73 17.07
C PHE A 92 7.16 8.75 16.56
N SER A 93 7.76 9.93 16.33
CA SER A 93 9.12 10.07 15.80
C SER A 93 9.80 11.32 16.34
N SER A 94 11.13 11.25 16.52
CA SER A 94 12.00 12.40 16.79
C SER A 94 12.59 13.03 15.50
N ALA A 95 12.32 12.44 14.33
CA ALA A 95 12.76 12.91 13.03
C ALA A 95 11.98 14.14 12.55
N ASP A 96 12.47 14.74 11.46
CA ASP A 96 11.68 15.70 10.69
C ASP A 96 10.47 14.98 10.10
N ARG A 97 9.27 15.55 10.24
CA ARG A 97 8.00 14.91 9.88
C ARG A 97 7.39 15.60 8.67
N VAL A 98 7.07 14.82 7.66
CA VAL A 98 6.39 15.28 6.45
C VAL A 98 5.14 14.44 6.21
N TYR A 99 4.04 15.10 5.89
CA TYR A 99 2.76 14.44 5.65
C TYR A 99 2.36 14.61 4.20
N PHE A 100 1.99 13.50 3.56
CA PHE A 100 1.57 13.52 2.16
C PHE A 100 0.06 13.38 2.01
N VAL A 101 -0.42 13.89 0.90
CA VAL A 101 -1.76 13.66 0.36
C VAL A 101 -1.60 13.17 -1.08
N PRO A 102 -2.61 12.49 -1.65
CA PRO A 102 -2.64 12.25 -3.10
C PRO A 102 -2.42 13.54 -3.88
N SER A 103 -1.63 13.49 -4.93
CA SER A 103 -1.38 14.66 -5.78
C SER A 103 -1.32 14.26 -7.26
N ASP A 104 -1.57 15.22 -8.13
CA ASP A 104 -1.45 15.13 -9.58
C ASP A 104 -0.08 15.61 -10.11
N ARG A 105 0.90 15.77 -9.22
CA ARG A 105 2.27 16.19 -9.55
C ARG A 105 2.87 15.34 -10.67
N PHE A 106 2.65 14.03 -10.61
CA PHE A 106 3.16 13.08 -11.59
C PHE A 106 2.02 12.31 -12.24
N SER A 107 2.11 12.14 -13.56
CA SER A 107 1.23 11.24 -14.30
C SER A 107 1.87 9.85 -14.41
N CYS A 108 1.17 8.83 -13.95
CA CYS A 108 1.57 7.44 -14.11
C CYS A 108 0.33 6.59 -14.47
N PRO A 109 -0.05 6.54 -15.77
CA PRO A 109 -1.24 5.81 -16.22
C PRO A 109 -1.24 4.32 -15.87
N GLN A 110 -0.04 3.76 -15.64
CA GLN A 110 0.13 2.36 -15.25
C GLN A 110 -0.25 2.10 -13.77
N LEU A 111 -0.41 3.16 -12.97
CA LEU A 111 -0.80 3.12 -11.57
C LEU A 111 -2.08 3.92 -11.35
N PRO A 112 -3.25 3.40 -11.76
CA PRO A 112 -4.52 4.11 -11.61
C PRO A 112 -4.92 4.21 -10.13
N GLY A 113 -5.72 5.24 -9.82
CA GLY A 113 -6.35 5.43 -8.52
C GLY A 113 -5.60 6.34 -7.57
N GLU A 114 -6.39 7.01 -6.72
CA GLU A 114 -5.91 8.01 -5.76
C GLU A 114 -4.88 7.44 -4.77
N HIS A 115 -5.04 6.17 -4.37
CA HIS A 115 -4.09 5.50 -3.48
C HIS A 115 -2.69 5.37 -4.12
N ASN A 116 -2.61 5.17 -5.43
CA ASN A 116 -1.34 5.15 -6.14
C ASN A 116 -0.74 6.56 -6.29
N GLN A 117 -1.56 7.59 -6.46
CA GLN A 117 -1.09 8.98 -6.40
C GLN A 117 -0.48 9.29 -5.02
N ALA A 118 -1.10 8.82 -3.94
CA ALA A 118 -0.55 8.93 -2.59
C ALA A 118 0.79 8.17 -2.44
N ASN A 119 0.88 6.95 -2.98
CA ASN A 119 2.12 6.17 -2.96
C ASN A 119 3.25 6.85 -3.74
N ILE A 120 2.94 7.44 -4.90
CA ILE A 120 3.90 8.20 -5.71
C ILE A 120 4.40 9.43 -4.95
N GLU A 121 3.51 10.18 -4.31
CA GLU A 121 3.90 11.36 -3.53
C GLU A 121 4.79 10.97 -2.34
N ALA A 122 4.46 9.90 -1.62
CA ALA A 122 5.29 9.39 -0.54
C ALA A 122 6.69 8.96 -1.03
N ALA A 123 6.76 8.28 -2.17
CA ALA A 123 8.03 7.89 -2.81
C ALA A 123 8.84 9.11 -3.24
N TYR A 124 8.18 10.12 -3.85
CA TYR A 124 8.82 11.37 -4.25
C TYR A 124 9.45 12.10 -3.05
N LEU A 125 8.72 12.21 -1.93
CA LEU A 125 9.23 12.85 -0.73
C LEU A 125 10.48 12.14 -0.18
N ALA A 126 10.50 10.80 -0.22
CA ALA A 126 11.66 10.01 0.16
C ALA A 126 12.85 10.24 -0.79
N CYS A 127 12.61 10.20 -2.10
CA CYS A 127 13.62 10.46 -3.13
C CYS A 127 14.20 11.87 -3.01
N ARG A 128 13.35 12.88 -2.83
CA ARG A 128 13.76 14.28 -2.67
C ARG A 128 14.67 14.48 -1.45
N TYR A 129 14.36 13.84 -0.32
CA TYR A 129 15.22 13.88 0.87
C TYR A 129 16.62 13.32 0.59
N LEU A 130 16.72 12.32 -0.28
CA LEU A 130 17.98 11.70 -0.70
C LEU A 130 18.69 12.49 -1.83
N GLY A 131 18.16 13.64 -2.23
CA GLY A 131 18.75 14.50 -3.25
C GLY A 131 18.39 14.14 -4.69
N VAL A 132 17.42 13.24 -4.91
CA VAL A 132 16.89 12.93 -6.24
C VAL A 132 15.95 14.05 -6.67
N ASP A 133 16.17 14.58 -7.87
CA ASP A 133 15.36 15.66 -8.41
C ASP A 133 14.01 15.16 -8.99
N GLU A 134 13.10 16.08 -9.20
CA GLU A 134 11.74 15.79 -9.67
C GLU A 134 11.73 15.21 -11.08
N GLN A 135 12.67 15.62 -11.94
CA GLN A 135 12.77 15.12 -13.30
C GLN A 135 13.16 13.64 -13.31
N ALA A 136 14.13 13.22 -12.49
CA ALA A 136 14.52 11.82 -12.37
C ALA A 136 13.38 10.94 -11.86
N VAL A 137 12.54 11.45 -10.95
CA VAL A 137 11.33 10.74 -10.49
C VAL A 137 10.32 10.62 -11.64
N ALA A 138 10.08 11.68 -12.42
CA ALA A 138 9.18 11.64 -13.56
C ALA A 138 9.65 10.64 -14.63
N GLU A 139 10.96 10.59 -14.93
CA GLU A 139 11.55 9.64 -15.88
C GLU A 139 11.41 8.18 -15.38
N ALA A 140 11.64 7.94 -14.09
CA ALA A 140 11.43 6.63 -13.48
C ALA A 140 9.98 6.16 -13.58
N LEU A 141 9.01 7.05 -13.30
CA LEU A 141 7.58 6.76 -13.40
C LEU A 141 7.15 6.50 -14.86
N ALA A 142 7.71 7.21 -15.83
CA ALA A 142 7.41 6.98 -17.24
C ALA A 142 7.82 5.59 -17.73
N SER A 143 8.88 5.03 -17.15
CA SER A 143 9.39 3.67 -17.45
C SER A 143 8.88 2.60 -16.48
N TYR A 144 8.11 2.99 -15.45
CA TYR A 144 7.67 2.07 -14.41
C TYR A 144 6.77 0.95 -14.95
N GLN A 145 7.04 -0.26 -14.52
CA GLN A 145 6.19 -1.42 -14.79
C GLN A 145 5.53 -1.87 -13.48
N PRO A 146 4.21 -1.87 -13.40
CA PRO A 146 3.48 -2.35 -12.21
C PRO A 146 3.83 -3.81 -11.91
N GLN A 147 3.75 -4.17 -10.64
CA GLN A 147 3.85 -5.58 -10.26
C GLN A 147 2.69 -6.36 -10.87
N ALA A 148 3.00 -7.57 -11.35
CA ALA A 148 1.99 -8.49 -11.83
C ALA A 148 0.88 -8.70 -10.79
N HIS A 149 -0.36 -8.78 -11.27
CA HIS A 149 -1.56 -9.03 -10.44
C HIS A 149 -1.92 -7.90 -9.45
N ARG A 150 -1.47 -6.66 -9.69
CA ARG A 150 -1.89 -5.46 -8.93
C ARG A 150 -2.45 -4.42 -9.88
N LEU A 151 -3.77 -4.37 -10.00
CA LEU A 151 -4.49 -3.54 -10.97
C LEU A 151 -3.87 -3.59 -12.37
N GLN A 152 -3.32 -4.75 -12.73
CA GLN A 152 -2.61 -4.95 -13.97
C GLN A 152 -3.59 -4.99 -15.13
N ILE A 153 -3.49 -4.05 -16.06
CA ILE A 153 -4.22 -4.12 -17.33
C ILE A 153 -3.61 -5.24 -18.16
N VAL A 154 -4.30 -6.37 -18.28
CA VAL A 154 -3.83 -7.55 -19.01
C VAL A 154 -4.23 -7.52 -20.48
N GLY A 155 -5.17 -6.66 -20.84
CA GLY A 155 -5.58 -6.46 -22.25
C GLY A 155 -6.88 -5.71 -22.39
N THR A 156 -7.29 -5.54 -23.65
CA THR A 156 -8.58 -4.97 -24.02
C THR A 156 -9.27 -5.90 -25.02
N TRP A 157 -10.51 -6.29 -24.72
CA TRP A 157 -11.31 -7.16 -25.57
C TRP A 157 -12.62 -6.48 -25.92
N ASN A 158 -12.90 -6.26 -27.21
CA ASN A 158 -14.09 -5.56 -27.70
C ASN A 158 -14.36 -4.21 -26.97
N GLY A 159 -13.31 -3.45 -26.67
CA GLY A 159 -13.40 -2.18 -25.97
C GLY A 159 -13.50 -2.31 -24.43
N VAL A 160 -13.57 -3.53 -23.89
CA VAL A 160 -13.58 -3.77 -22.44
C VAL A 160 -12.15 -4.00 -21.96
N LYS A 161 -11.70 -3.18 -21.01
CA LYS A 161 -10.41 -3.39 -20.32
C LYS A 161 -10.53 -4.61 -19.39
N VAL A 162 -9.57 -5.50 -19.46
CA VAL A 162 -9.44 -6.63 -18.52
C VAL A 162 -8.32 -6.32 -17.56
N VAL A 163 -8.65 -6.33 -16.27
CA VAL A 163 -7.72 -5.95 -15.18
C VAL A 163 -7.57 -7.12 -14.23
N ASP A 164 -6.33 -7.48 -13.94
CA ASP A 164 -5.98 -8.49 -12.96
C ASP A 164 -5.49 -7.83 -11.68
N ASP A 165 -6.24 -8.03 -10.60
CA ASP A 165 -5.91 -7.57 -9.25
C ASP A 165 -5.96 -8.74 -8.25
N SER A 166 -5.57 -9.93 -8.69
CA SER A 166 -5.66 -11.16 -7.88
C SER A 166 -4.77 -11.15 -6.63
N LYS A 167 -3.89 -10.18 -6.47
CA LYS A 167 -3.18 -9.88 -5.22
C LYS A 167 -3.98 -9.04 -4.22
N ALA A 168 -5.13 -8.50 -4.57
CA ALA A 168 -6.05 -7.88 -3.64
C ALA A 168 -6.70 -8.96 -2.76
N THR A 169 -6.28 -9.03 -1.51
CA THR A 169 -6.69 -10.07 -0.55
C THR A 169 -7.46 -9.52 0.64
N THR A 170 -7.77 -8.22 0.64
CA THR A 170 -8.52 -7.53 1.71
C THR A 170 -9.65 -6.70 1.12
N ILE A 171 -10.65 -6.40 1.94
CA ILE A 171 -11.79 -5.55 1.55
C ILE A 171 -11.33 -4.14 1.19
N GLU A 172 -10.31 -3.60 1.88
CA GLU A 172 -9.72 -2.30 1.57
C GLU A 172 -9.04 -2.29 0.19
N SER A 173 -8.38 -3.39 -0.18
CA SER A 173 -7.81 -3.53 -1.53
C SER A 173 -8.89 -3.55 -2.60
N LEU A 174 -9.99 -4.28 -2.37
CA LEU A 174 -11.14 -4.27 -3.27
C LEU A 174 -11.76 -2.87 -3.37
N GLN A 175 -11.92 -2.18 -2.25
CA GLN A 175 -12.41 -0.80 -2.22
C GLN A 175 -11.53 0.13 -3.07
N ALA A 176 -10.22 0.03 -2.93
CA ALA A 176 -9.27 0.81 -3.72
C ALA A 176 -9.39 0.49 -5.22
N ALA A 177 -9.51 -0.79 -5.58
CA ALA A 177 -9.69 -1.24 -6.95
C ALA A 177 -10.97 -0.66 -7.57
N LEU A 178 -12.12 -0.75 -6.88
CA LEU A 178 -13.40 -0.23 -7.34
C LEU A 178 -13.39 1.30 -7.56
N ARG A 179 -12.59 2.03 -6.79
CA ARG A 179 -12.42 3.49 -6.93
C ARG A 179 -11.42 3.90 -8.00
N SER A 180 -10.62 2.96 -8.53
CA SER A 180 -9.54 3.27 -9.47
C SER A 180 -9.99 3.45 -10.91
N PHE A 181 -11.23 3.11 -11.24
CA PHE A 181 -11.79 3.20 -12.58
C PHE A 181 -13.08 4.00 -12.58
N GLU A 182 -13.29 4.82 -13.60
CA GLU A 182 -14.53 5.59 -13.77
C GLU A 182 -15.59 4.79 -14.56
N GLU A 183 -15.16 3.87 -15.39
CA GLU A 183 -16.02 3.04 -16.22
C GLU A 183 -16.82 2.03 -15.38
N PRO A 184 -18.00 1.60 -15.85
CA PRO A 184 -18.76 0.53 -15.20
C PRO A 184 -17.96 -0.76 -15.13
N ILE A 185 -18.00 -1.44 -13.99
CA ILE A 185 -17.18 -2.60 -13.69
C ILE A 185 -18.02 -3.88 -13.80
N VAL A 186 -17.47 -4.92 -14.42
CA VAL A 186 -17.87 -6.31 -14.19
C VAL A 186 -16.85 -6.92 -13.25
N LEU A 187 -17.28 -7.30 -12.05
CA LEU A 187 -16.40 -7.71 -10.97
C LEU A 187 -16.40 -9.23 -10.82
N LEU A 188 -15.22 -9.84 -10.95
CA LEU A 188 -15.00 -11.25 -10.68
C LEU A 188 -14.34 -11.38 -9.29
N VAL A 189 -15.04 -12.01 -8.35
CA VAL A 189 -14.54 -12.20 -6.97
C VAL A 189 -14.57 -13.66 -6.59
N GLY A 190 -13.45 -14.12 -6.04
CA GLY A 190 -13.33 -15.50 -5.59
C GLY A 190 -12.02 -15.76 -4.85
N GLY A 191 -11.82 -17.01 -4.49
CA GLY A 191 -10.65 -17.44 -3.75
C GLY A 191 -10.91 -17.60 -2.25
N GLN A 192 -9.84 -17.69 -1.46
CA GLN A 192 -9.94 -17.88 -0.02
C GLN A 192 -10.18 -16.53 0.68
N PHE A 193 -11.35 -16.40 1.31
CA PHE A 193 -11.66 -15.21 2.12
C PHE A 193 -10.83 -15.22 3.42
N LYS A 194 -10.10 -14.14 3.65
CA LYS A 194 -9.19 -14.00 4.80
C LYS A 194 -9.76 -13.15 5.94
N GLY A 195 -11.06 -12.84 5.87
CA GLY A 195 -11.72 -12.00 6.86
C GLY A 195 -11.93 -10.57 6.40
N GLY A 196 -12.51 -9.76 7.27
CA GLY A 196 -13.00 -8.41 6.99
C GLY A 196 -14.52 -8.41 6.85
N ASP A 197 -15.09 -7.23 6.66
CA ASP A 197 -16.54 -7.05 6.48
C ASP A 197 -16.84 -6.64 5.03
N PRO A 198 -17.38 -7.55 4.18
CA PRO A 198 -17.71 -7.22 2.80
C PRO A 198 -18.79 -6.14 2.66
N SER A 199 -19.61 -5.89 3.69
CA SER A 199 -20.63 -4.85 3.65
C SER A 199 -20.05 -3.44 3.51
N LEU A 200 -18.78 -3.23 3.90
CA LEU A 200 -18.08 -1.96 3.77
C LEU A 200 -17.91 -1.48 2.32
N VAL A 201 -18.07 -2.36 1.35
CA VAL A 201 -18.00 -2.02 -0.08
C VAL A 201 -19.35 -2.13 -0.79
N ALA A 202 -20.44 -2.43 -0.08
CA ALA A 202 -21.77 -2.63 -0.68
C ALA A 202 -22.24 -1.42 -1.49
N ASP A 203 -22.04 -0.19 -0.99
CA ASP A 203 -22.37 1.05 -1.71
C ASP A 203 -21.57 1.22 -3.00
N LEU A 204 -20.29 0.84 -2.99
CA LEU A 204 -19.44 0.87 -4.19
C LEU A 204 -19.87 -0.22 -5.20
N ILE A 205 -20.20 -1.40 -4.71
CA ILE A 205 -20.77 -2.47 -5.56
C ILE A 205 -22.03 -1.97 -6.24
N SER A 206 -22.99 -1.44 -5.49
CA SER A 206 -24.29 -0.98 -6.03
C SER A 206 -24.14 0.18 -7.03
N THR A 207 -23.14 1.05 -6.85
CA THR A 207 -22.99 2.27 -7.67
C THR A 207 -22.03 2.12 -8.84
N ARG A 208 -21.04 1.22 -8.76
CA ARG A 208 -19.93 1.09 -9.71
C ARG A 208 -19.94 -0.24 -10.48
N VAL A 209 -20.54 -1.29 -9.91
CA VAL A 209 -20.48 -2.63 -10.46
C VAL A 209 -21.78 -2.95 -11.20
N LYS A 210 -21.66 -3.25 -12.47
CA LYS A 210 -22.78 -3.65 -13.32
C LYS A 210 -23.18 -5.11 -13.10
N GLU A 211 -22.21 -5.95 -12.82
CA GLU A 211 -22.40 -7.38 -12.61
C GLU A 211 -21.30 -7.93 -11.70
N VAL A 212 -21.67 -8.79 -10.76
CA VAL A 212 -20.74 -9.51 -9.90
C VAL A 212 -20.76 -10.98 -10.25
N VAL A 213 -19.60 -11.55 -10.53
CA VAL A 213 -19.42 -12.99 -10.76
C VAL A 213 -18.66 -13.56 -9.56
N LEU A 214 -19.33 -14.35 -8.74
CA LEU A 214 -18.76 -14.99 -7.57
C LEU A 214 -18.33 -16.43 -7.90
N PHE A 215 -17.13 -16.81 -7.46
CA PHE A 215 -16.62 -18.18 -7.64
C PHE A 215 -15.84 -18.66 -6.41
N GLY A 216 -15.62 -19.98 -6.32
CA GLY A 216 -14.92 -20.61 -5.19
C GLY A 216 -15.80 -20.83 -3.96
N ASP A 217 -15.16 -21.24 -2.86
CA ASP A 217 -15.84 -21.80 -1.68
C ASP A 217 -16.49 -20.74 -0.77
N ASN A 218 -16.08 -19.48 -0.87
CA ASN A 218 -16.54 -18.39 0.02
C ASN A 218 -17.56 -17.45 -0.65
N ARG A 219 -18.16 -17.85 -1.78
CA ARG A 219 -19.16 -17.02 -2.51
C ARG A 219 -20.31 -16.58 -1.63
N ASP A 220 -20.81 -17.45 -0.73
CA ASP A 220 -21.96 -17.18 0.12
C ASP A 220 -21.75 -15.98 1.06
N VAL A 221 -20.49 -15.72 1.46
CA VAL A 221 -20.12 -14.57 2.30
C VAL A 221 -20.34 -13.26 1.54
N PHE A 222 -19.93 -13.20 0.28
CA PHE A 222 -20.09 -12.02 -0.56
C PHE A 222 -21.53 -11.86 -1.03
N GLU A 223 -22.19 -12.95 -1.40
CA GLU A 223 -23.60 -12.94 -1.81
C GLU A 223 -24.50 -12.36 -0.72
N SER A 224 -24.29 -12.79 0.53
CA SER A 224 -25.07 -12.30 1.67
C SER A 224 -24.81 -10.81 1.99
N ALA A 225 -23.63 -10.29 1.66
CA ALA A 225 -23.26 -8.92 1.95
C ALA A 225 -23.67 -7.91 0.86
N TRP A 226 -23.89 -8.40 -0.38
CA TRP A 226 -24.10 -7.54 -1.56
C TRP A 226 -25.45 -7.76 -2.25
N GLN A 227 -26.41 -8.42 -1.59
CA GLN A 227 -27.80 -8.58 -2.05
C GLN A 227 -28.63 -7.32 -1.94
#